data_2d98c6bd5290328682226ee3241ad686
#
_entry.id   2d98c6bd5290328682226ee3241ad686
#
_cell.length_a   1.000
_cell.length_b   1.000
_cell.length_c   1.000
_cell.angle_alpha   90.00
_cell.angle_beta   90.00
_cell.angle_gamma   90.00
#
_symmetry.space_group_name_H-M   'P 1'
#
loop_
_entity.id
_entity.type
_entity.pdbx_description
1 polymer ?
#
loop_
_entity_poly.entity_id
_entity_poly.type
_entity_poly.pdbx_seq_one_letter_code
_entity_poly.pdbx_strand_id
1 'polypeptide(L)'
;MNNIVKPVACKILEVKRESLHEYQFKVATDIKPEHGQFLQLSIPKVGEAPISVSSFGDGWMDFTIRSVGKVTDEIFEKQAGDTLFLRGAYGKGWPVEKFQGKHVVVITGGTGLAPVKSMLNMFYDNPDYVKSVTLISGFKNEEGIIFKNDLDKWHDRFTTFYT
;
A
#
# COMPACT_ATOMS: atom_id res chain seq x y z
N MET A 1 23.53 -9.66 7.09
CA MET A 1 22.21 -9.40 7.74
C MET A 1 21.87 -7.93 7.54
N ASN A 2 20.79 -7.62 6.83
CA ASN A 2 20.33 -6.25 6.76
C ASN A 2 19.82 -5.83 8.15
N ASN A 3 20.38 -4.73 8.68
CA ASN A 3 19.96 -4.22 9.97
C ASN A 3 18.60 -3.49 9.80
N ILE A 4 17.50 -4.20 10.04
CA ILE A 4 16.13 -3.68 9.91
C ILE A 4 15.80 -2.51 10.85
N VAL A 5 16.69 -2.21 11.78
CA VAL A 5 16.52 -1.11 12.75
C VAL A 5 17.08 0.21 12.23
N LYS A 6 18.06 0.16 11.31
CA LYS A 6 18.67 1.37 10.75
C LYS A 6 17.86 1.87 9.55
N PRO A 7 17.38 3.13 9.56
CA PRO A 7 16.73 3.70 8.39
C PRO A 7 17.66 3.76 7.16
N VAL A 8 17.13 3.39 6.01
CA VAL A 8 17.83 3.45 4.72
C VAL A 8 17.25 4.61 3.92
N ALA A 9 18.13 5.43 3.35
CA ALA A 9 17.74 6.52 2.45
C ALA A 9 17.26 5.96 1.12
N CYS A 10 16.03 6.28 0.73
CA CYS A 10 15.37 5.77 -0.47
C CYS A 10 14.83 6.95 -1.28
N LYS A 11 15.03 6.90 -2.59
CA LYS A 11 14.60 7.97 -3.50
C LYS A 11 13.12 7.80 -3.85
N ILE A 12 12.36 8.88 -3.81
CA ILE A 12 11.00 8.92 -4.34
C ILE A 12 11.10 8.92 -5.87
N LEU A 13 10.47 7.94 -6.51
CA LEU A 13 10.43 7.78 -7.97
C LEU A 13 9.25 8.53 -8.58
N GLU A 14 8.11 8.48 -7.90
CA GLU A 14 6.86 9.05 -8.36
C GLU A 14 5.97 9.45 -7.18
N VAL A 15 5.20 10.50 -7.34
CA VAL A 15 4.12 10.89 -6.43
C VAL A 15 2.85 11.01 -7.26
N LYS A 16 1.82 10.27 -6.86
CA LYS A 16 0.51 10.27 -7.51
C LYS A 16 -0.55 10.67 -6.49
N ARG A 17 -1.40 11.62 -6.84
CA ARG A 17 -2.58 11.96 -6.05
C ARG A 17 -3.65 10.90 -6.27
N GLU A 18 -4.05 10.22 -5.22
CA GLU A 18 -5.12 9.22 -5.26
C GLU A 18 -6.49 9.84 -4.94
N SER A 19 -6.52 10.78 -3.99
CA SER A 19 -7.72 11.52 -3.61
C SER A 19 -7.36 12.95 -3.15
N LEU A 20 -8.33 13.66 -2.58
CA LEU A 20 -8.07 14.98 -1.99
C LEU A 20 -7.07 14.91 -0.82
N HIS A 21 -7.07 13.78 -0.09
CA HIS A 21 -6.32 13.63 1.16
C HIS A 21 -5.31 12.48 1.15
N GLU A 22 -5.23 11.69 0.08
CA GLU A 22 -4.33 10.57 -0.06
C GLU A 22 -3.42 10.71 -1.28
N TYR A 23 -2.13 10.54 -1.05
CA TYR A 23 -1.10 10.48 -2.09
C TYR A 23 -0.40 9.12 -2.04
N GLN A 24 -0.08 8.59 -3.21
CA GLN A 24 0.77 7.41 -3.36
C GLN A 24 2.18 7.85 -3.70
N PHE A 25 3.13 7.34 -2.94
CA PHE A 25 4.56 7.55 -3.13
C PHE A 25 5.20 6.24 -3.57
N LYS A 26 5.75 6.21 -4.77
CA LYS A 26 6.60 5.13 -5.24
C LYS A 26 8.04 5.42 -4.86
N VAL A 27 8.69 4.48 -4.18
CA VAL A 27 10.02 4.66 -3.61
C VAL A 27 10.97 3.56 -4.11
N ALA A 28 12.17 3.92 -4.53
CA ALA A 28 13.22 2.97 -4.90
C ALA A 28 13.77 2.29 -3.64
N THR A 29 13.77 0.95 -3.60
CA THR A 29 14.28 0.20 -2.46
C THR A 29 14.48 -1.28 -2.80
N ASP A 30 15.49 -1.91 -2.19
CA ASP A 30 15.73 -3.36 -2.28
C ASP A 30 15.08 -4.13 -1.12
N ILE A 31 14.37 -3.45 -0.21
CA ILE A 31 13.60 -4.10 0.85
C ILE A 31 12.47 -4.90 0.20
N LYS A 32 12.35 -6.18 0.57
CA LYS A 32 11.31 -7.08 0.05
C LYS A 32 10.29 -7.39 1.13
N PRO A 33 9.14 -6.70 1.16
CA PRO A 33 8.10 -6.98 2.13
C PRO A 33 7.25 -8.18 1.70
N GLU A 34 6.53 -8.74 2.65
CA GLU A 34 5.38 -9.62 2.38
C GLU A 34 4.10 -8.79 2.25
N HIS A 35 3.08 -9.34 1.58
CA HIS A 35 1.76 -8.71 1.50
C HIS A 35 1.21 -8.41 2.90
N GLY A 36 0.81 -7.16 3.14
CA GLY A 36 0.24 -6.72 4.42
C GLY A 36 1.25 -6.24 5.46
N GLN A 37 2.54 -6.25 5.16
CA GLN A 37 3.55 -5.63 6.03
C GLN A 37 3.58 -4.11 5.89
N PHE A 38 4.23 -3.46 6.84
CA PHE A 38 4.43 -2.01 6.88
C PHE A 38 5.91 -1.66 7.10
N LEU A 39 6.28 -0.44 6.78
CA LEU A 39 7.57 0.14 7.12
C LEU A 39 7.39 1.38 7.98
N GLN A 40 8.43 1.72 8.76
CA GLN A 40 8.54 3.03 9.38
C GLN A 40 9.14 3.99 8.35
N LEU A 41 8.39 5.03 8.01
CA LEU A 41 8.84 6.12 7.17
C LEU A 41 9.28 7.28 8.07
N SER A 42 10.51 7.74 7.88
CA SER A 42 11.11 8.76 8.74
C SER A 42 11.44 10.01 7.95
N ILE A 43 11.21 11.15 8.57
CA ILE A 43 11.71 12.47 8.15
C ILE A 43 12.68 12.96 9.23
N PRO A 44 13.96 13.24 8.88
CA PRO A 44 14.95 13.70 9.85
C PRO A 44 14.47 14.92 10.63
N LYS A 45 14.66 14.88 11.96
CA LYS A 45 14.25 15.93 12.93
C LYS A 45 12.73 16.12 13.10
N VAL A 46 11.92 15.39 12.36
CA VAL A 46 10.44 15.45 12.44
C VAL A 46 9.90 14.25 13.20
N GLY A 47 10.31 13.04 12.81
CA GLY A 47 9.86 11.79 13.40
C GLY A 47 9.66 10.68 12.38
N GLU A 48 8.92 9.65 12.79
CA GLU A 48 8.59 8.51 11.94
C GLU A 48 7.13 8.10 12.11
N ALA A 49 6.56 7.48 11.08
CA ALA A 49 5.22 6.94 11.09
C ALA A 49 5.19 5.55 10.43
N PRO A 50 4.41 4.59 10.99
CA PRO A 50 4.20 3.29 10.37
C PRO A 50 3.24 3.44 9.19
N ILE A 51 3.70 3.04 8.00
CA ILE A 51 2.90 3.10 6.77
C ILE A 51 2.87 1.72 6.11
N SER A 52 1.67 1.23 5.83
CA SER A 52 1.46 -0.03 5.12
C SER A 52 1.97 0.05 3.69
N VAL A 53 2.61 -1.03 3.23
CA VAL A 53 2.99 -1.18 1.83
C VAL A 53 1.73 -1.47 1.02
N SER A 54 1.42 -0.62 0.04
CA SER A 54 0.24 -0.79 -0.82
C SER A 54 0.55 -1.61 -2.08
N SER A 55 1.77 -1.53 -2.59
CA SER A 55 2.24 -2.37 -3.69
C SER A 55 3.77 -2.46 -3.66
N PHE A 56 4.34 -3.46 -4.30
CA PHE A 56 5.79 -3.60 -4.41
C PHE A 56 6.17 -4.46 -5.61
N GLY A 57 7.40 -4.29 -6.06
CA GLY A 57 7.99 -5.05 -7.14
C GLY A 57 9.52 -5.07 -7.01
N ASP A 58 10.22 -5.45 -8.06
CA ASP A 58 11.67 -5.48 -8.05
C ASP A 58 12.24 -4.06 -8.06
N GLY A 59 12.96 -3.71 -6.99
CA GLY A 59 13.60 -2.40 -6.83
C GLY A 59 12.69 -1.24 -6.40
N TRP A 60 11.41 -1.50 -6.08
CA TRP A 60 10.48 -0.43 -5.68
C TRP A 60 9.36 -0.91 -4.75
N MET A 61 8.75 0.03 -4.04
CA MET A 61 7.47 -0.16 -3.35
C MET A 61 6.66 1.14 -3.30
N ASP A 62 5.34 0.98 -3.16
CA ASP A 62 4.36 2.05 -3.03
C ASP A 62 3.83 2.17 -1.61
N PHE A 63 3.68 3.40 -1.17
CA PHE A 63 3.01 3.77 0.07
C PHE A 63 1.85 4.71 -0.23
N THR A 64 0.66 4.40 0.25
CA THR A 64 -0.50 5.28 0.13
C THR A 64 -0.74 5.92 1.49
N ILE A 65 -0.57 7.24 1.53
CA ILE A 65 -0.45 8.01 2.77
C ILE A 65 -1.55 9.07 2.79
N ARG A 66 -2.21 9.18 3.95
CA ARG A 66 -3.09 10.30 4.29
C ARG A 66 -2.33 11.29 5.17
N SER A 67 -2.46 12.59 4.88
CA SER A 67 -1.97 13.65 5.77
C SER A 67 -2.87 13.72 7.01
N VAL A 68 -2.32 13.33 8.17
CA VAL A 68 -3.05 13.24 9.45
C VAL A 68 -2.22 13.73 10.64
N GLY A 69 -1.03 14.26 10.40
CA GLY A 69 -0.17 14.77 11.44
C GLY A 69 1.24 15.05 10.97
N LYS A 70 2.06 15.59 11.84
CA LYS A 70 3.35 16.22 11.56
C LYS A 70 4.24 15.45 10.57
N VAL A 71 4.41 14.14 10.74
CA VAL A 71 5.28 13.33 9.88
C VAL A 71 4.67 13.16 8.49
N THR A 72 3.37 12.85 8.42
CA THR A 72 2.67 12.66 7.14
C THR A 72 2.49 13.97 6.40
N ASP A 73 2.33 15.10 7.09
CA ASP A 73 2.26 16.43 6.49
C ASP A 73 3.60 16.78 5.81
N GLU A 74 4.72 16.49 6.47
CA GLU A 74 6.06 16.68 5.88
C GLU A 74 6.35 15.72 4.71
N ILE A 75 5.78 14.50 4.74
CA ILE A 75 5.88 13.59 3.60
C ILE A 75 5.09 14.13 2.41
N PHE A 76 3.96 14.77 2.63
CA PHE A 76 3.13 15.36 1.57
C PHE A 76 3.81 16.48 0.80
N GLU A 77 4.77 17.19 1.42
CA GLU A 77 5.58 18.23 0.75
C GLU A 77 6.68 17.63 -0.16
N LYS A 78 6.87 16.30 -0.12
CA LYS A 78 7.89 15.64 -0.93
C LYS A 78 7.42 15.38 -2.34
N GLN A 79 8.38 15.39 -3.26
CA GLN A 79 8.16 15.16 -4.69
C GLN A 79 9.13 14.11 -5.24
N ALA A 80 8.92 13.70 -6.47
CA ALA A 80 9.84 12.80 -7.16
C ALA A 80 11.26 13.39 -7.16
N GLY A 81 12.24 12.54 -6.82
CA GLY A 81 13.63 12.93 -6.63
C GLY A 81 14.03 13.21 -5.18
N ASP A 82 13.09 13.50 -4.29
CA ASP A 82 13.36 13.65 -2.86
C ASP A 82 13.67 12.31 -2.19
N THR A 83 14.13 12.38 -0.94
CA THR A 83 14.51 11.21 -0.14
C THR A 83 13.52 10.99 1.01
N LEU A 84 13.08 9.74 1.17
CA LEU A 84 12.47 9.21 2.37
C LEU A 84 13.41 8.22 3.05
N PHE A 85 13.31 8.09 4.36
CA PHE A 85 14.09 7.11 5.12
C PHE A 85 13.17 5.98 5.55
N LEU A 86 13.51 4.75 5.14
CA LEU A 86 12.72 3.55 5.37
C LEU A 86 13.44 2.61 6.33
N ARG A 87 12.71 2.02 7.26
CA ARG A 87 13.19 0.87 8.03
C ARG A 87 12.08 -0.18 8.19
N GLY A 88 12.45 -1.45 8.18
CA GLY A 88 11.53 -2.60 8.19
C GLY A 88 11.96 -3.63 7.17
N ALA A 89 11.07 -4.51 6.69
CA ALA A 89 9.61 -4.53 6.88
C ALA A 89 9.20 -5.10 8.24
N TYR A 90 8.04 -4.68 8.75
CA TYR A 90 7.50 -5.08 10.04
C TYR A 90 6.10 -5.67 9.92
N GLY A 91 5.68 -6.36 10.98
CA GLY A 91 4.38 -7.03 11.05
C GLY A 91 4.41 -8.42 10.42
N LYS A 92 3.34 -9.18 10.65
CA LYS A 92 3.09 -10.42 9.92
C LYS A 92 2.43 -10.10 8.59
N GLY A 93 2.89 -10.72 7.53
CA GLY A 93 2.21 -10.67 6.24
C GLY A 93 0.82 -11.35 6.30
N TRP A 94 0.01 -11.09 5.31
CA TRP A 94 -1.21 -11.87 5.12
C TRP A 94 -0.84 -13.34 4.84
N PRO A 95 -1.52 -14.30 5.46
CA PRO A 95 -1.24 -15.72 5.25
C PRO A 95 -1.81 -16.19 3.91
N VAL A 96 -1.26 -15.67 2.81
CA VAL A 96 -1.81 -15.84 1.45
C VAL A 96 -1.90 -17.31 1.06
N GLU A 97 -1.00 -18.15 1.54
CA GLU A 97 -1.00 -19.59 1.32
C GLU A 97 -2.27 -20.27 1.86
N LYS A 98 -2.91 -19.71 2.90
CA LYS A 98 -4.16 -20.24 3.47
C LYS A 98 -5.39 -19.90 2.61
N PHE A 99 -5.25 -18.96 1.68
CA PHE A 99 -6.33 -18.55 0.80
C PHE A 99 -6.37 -19.38 -0.49
N GLN A 100 -5.33 -20.17 -0.77
CA GLN A 100 -5.26 -20.99 -1.97
C GLN A 100 -6.50 -21.88 -2.11
N GLY A 101 -7.16 -21.80 -3.27
CA GLY A 101 -8.36 -22.56 -3.58
C GLY A 101 -9.60 -22.19 -2.74
N LYS A 102 -9.61 -21.03 -2.07
CA LYS A 102 -10.74 -20.55 -1.25
C LYS A 102 -11.53 -19.45 -1.96
N HIS A 103 -12.76 -19.24 -1.47
CA HIS A 103 -13.50 -18.02 -1.71
C HIS A 103 -13.05 -16.98 -0.66
N VAL A 104 -12.52 -15.87 -1.12
CA VAL A 104 -11.94 -14.83 -0.24
C VAL A 104 -12.87 -13.63 -0.23
N VAL A 105 -13.23 -13.18 0.97
CA VAL A 105 -13.99 -11.94 1.17
C VAL A 105 -13.07 -10.93 1.85
N VAL A 106 -12.90 -9.78 1.25
CA VAL A 106 -12.09 -8.67 1.77
C VAL A 106 -13.00 -7.49 2.03
N ILE A 107 -13.01 -7.00 3.26
CA ILE A 107 -13.83 -5.85 3.68
C ILE A 107 -12.88 -4.76 4.16
N THR A 108 -12.98 -3.57 3.58
CA THR A 108 -12.11 -2.43 3.89
C THR A 108 -12.89 -1.13 4.04
N GLY A 109 -12.25 -0.11 4.62
CA GLY A 109 -12.78 1.25 4.71
C GLY A 109 -11.69 2.27 4.45
N GLY A 110 -11.92 3.20 3.51
CA GLY A 110 -10.97 4.27 3.17
C GLY A 110 -9.56 3.76 2.87
N THR A 111 -8.57 4.30 3.59
CA THR A 111 -7.14 3.90 3.45
C THR A 111 -6.86 2.45 3.84
N GLY A 112 -7.80 1.74 4.50
CA GLY A 112 -7.68 0.32 4.79
C GLY A 112 -7.60 -0.58 3.55
N LEU A 113 -7.88 -0.05 2.36
CA LEU A 113 -7.66 -0.74 1.09
C LEU A 113 -6.15 -0.85 0.75
N ALA A 114 -5.31 0.08 1.22
CA ALA A 114 -3.87 0.08 0.94
C ALA A 114 -3.14 -1.20 1.40
N PRO A 115 -3.28 -1.68 2.65
CA PRO A 115 -2.56 -2.87 3.12
C PRO A 115 -3.00 -4.18 2.45
N VAL A 116 -4.12 -4.22 1.75
CA VAL A 116 -4.59 -5.42 1.03
C VAL A 116 -4.36 -5.35 -0.48
N LYS A 117 -4.02 -4.16 -1.02
CA LYS A 117 -3.87 -3.92 -2.45
C LYS A 117 -2.87 -4.87 -3.11
N SER A 118 -1.68 -5.04 -2.53
CA SER A 118 -0.65 -5.92 -3.09
C SER A 118 -1.10 -7.39 -3.16
N MET A 119 -1.85 -7.86 -2.17
CA MET A 119 -2.44 -9.20 -2.16
C MET A 119 -3.55 -9.35 -3.22
N LEU A 120 -4.42 -8.34 -3.36
CA LEU A 120 -5.46 -8.33 -4.39
C LEU A 120 -4.84 -8.34 -5.79
N ASN A 121 -3.77 -7.59 -6.03
CA ASN A 121 -3.02 -7.64 -7.29
C ASN A 121 -2.46 -9.04 -7.55
N MET A 122 -1.89 -9.68 -6.54
CA MET A 122 -1.38 -11.05 -6.66
C MET A 122 -2.50 -12.04 -7.05
N PHE A 123 -3.68 -11.94 -6.44
CA PHE A 123 -4.84 -12.77 -6.83
C PHE A 123 -5.34 -12.46 -8.24
N TYR A 124 -5.33 -11.18 -8.64
CA TYR A 124 -5.73 -10.78 -9.98
C TYR A 124 -4.78 -11.33 -11.05
N ASP A 125 -3.48 -11.25 -10.80
CA ASP A 125 -2.45 -11.70 -11.73
C ASP A 125 -2.32 -13.24 -11.76
N ASN A 126 -2.83 -13.94 -10.73
CA ASN A 126 -2.86 -15.40 -10.61
C ASN A 126 -4.29 -15.90 -10.39
N PRO A 127 -5.13 -15.94 -11.44
CA PRO A 127 -6.57 -16.19 -11.32
C PRO A 127 -6.94 -17.57 -10.75
N ASP A 128 -6.06 -18.55 -10.88
CA ASP A 128 -6.27 -19.90 -10.36
C ASP A 128 -5.83 -20.08 -8.89
N TYR A 129 -5.24 -19.02 -8.29
CA TYR A 129 -4.75 -19.10 -6.93
C TYR A 129 -5.87 -19.19 -5.89
N VAL A 130 -6.93 -18.42 -6.08
CA VAL A 130 -8.15 -18.46 -5.26
C VAL A 130 -9.36 -18.80 -6.11
N LYS A 131 -10.41 -19.37 -5.51
CA LYS A 131 -11.65 -19.68 -6.27
C LYS A 131 -12.41 -18.42 -6.68
N SER A 132 -12.47 -17.43 -5.81
CA SER A 132 -13.08 -16.13 -6.10
C SER A 132 -12.64 -15.10 -5.07
N VAL A 133 -12.73 -13.84 -5.44
CA VAL A 133 -12.56 -12.68 -4.53
C VAL A 133 -13.86 -11.88 -4.54
N THR A 134 -14.34 -11.54 -3.34
CA THR A 134 -15.37 -10.52 -3.13
C THR A 134 -14.74 -9.37 -2.35
N LEU A 135 -14.66 -8.19 -2.96
CA LEU A 135 -14.14 -6.98 -2.35
C LEU A 135 -15.29 -6.04 -1.98
N ILE A 136 -15.37 -5.67 -0.71
CA ILE A 136 -16.33 -4.68 -0.21
C ILE A 136 -15.53 -3.52 0.39
N SER A 137 -15.64 -2.33 -0.21
CA SER A 137 -14.88 -1.15 0.22
C SER A 137 -15.81 0.04 0.50
N GLY A 138 -15.78 0.56 1.72
CA GLY A 138 -16.50 1.78 2.11
C GLY A 138 -15.62 3.02 2.02
N PHE A 139 -16.14 4.10 1.43
CA PHE A 139 -15.50 5.42 1.40
C PHE A 139 -16.48 6.48 1.93
N LYS A 140 -15.98 7.61 2.42
CA LYS A 140 -16.85 8.66 2.96
C LYS A 140 -17.70 9.35 1.89
N ASN A 141 -17.13 9.46 0.70
CA ASN A 141 -17.72 10.10 -0.48
C ASN A 141 -16.94 9.66 -1.72
N GLU A 142 -17.43 10.01 -2.88
CA GLU A 142 -16.83 9.68 -4.17
C GLU A 142 -15.40 10.27 -4.34
N GLU A 143 -15.15 11.45 -3.80
CA GLU A 143 -13.83 12.11 -3.86
C GLU A 143 -12.77 11.41 -3.02
N GLY A 144 -13.20 10.65 -2.00
CA GLY A 144 -12.34 9.84 -1.13
C GLY A 144 -12.03 8.44 -1.64
N ILE A 145 -12.54 8.05 -2.81
CA ILE A 145 -12.24 6.74 -3.41
C ILE A 145 -10.80 6.74 -3.90
N ILE A 146 -9.97 5.89 -3.30
CA ILE A 146 -8.58 5.65 -3.73
C ILE A 146 -8.50 4.45 -4.67
N PHE A 147 -7.45 4.37 -5.47
CA PHE A 147 -7.17 3.26 -6.39
C PHE A 147 -8.29 3.02 -7.42
N LYS A 148 -8.92 4.06 -7.94
CA LYS A 148 -10.01 3.95 -8.93
C LYS A 148 -9.64 3.03 -10.09
N ASN A 149 -8.45 3.21 -10.66
CA ASN A 149 -7.99 2.37 -11.79
C ASN A 149 -7.81 0.89 -11.39
N ASP A 150 -7.37 0.62 -10.15
CA ASP A 150 -7.25 -0.76 -9.66
C ASP A 150 -8.65 -1.35 -9.39
N LEU A 151 -9.58 -0.58 -8.83
CA LEU A 151 -10.96 -1.02 -8.61
C LEU A 151 -11.64 -1.38 -9.93
N ASP A 152 -11.49 -0.54 -10.96
CA ASP A 152 -12.01 -0.78 -12.30
C ASP A 152 -11.38 -2.05 -12.91
N LYS A 153 -10.04 -2.18 -12.82
CA LYS A 153 -9.32 -3.37 -13.28
C LYS A 153 -9.81 -4.64 -12.57
N TRP A 154 -9.95 -4.59 -11.24
CA TRP A 154 -10.35 -5.75 -10.46
C TRP A 154 -11.79 -6.18 -10.73
N HIS A 155 -12.67 -5.27 -11.15
CA HIS A 155 -14.06 -5.59 -11.50
C HIS A 155 -14.19 -6.63 -12.63
N ASP A 156 -13.16 -6.76 -13.47
CA ASP A 156 -13.14 -7.75 -14.54
C ASP A 156 -13.07 -9.20 -14.02
N ARG A 157 -12.57 -9.41 -12.79
CA ARG A 157 -12.32 -10.75 -12.22
C ARG A 157 -12.88 -10.95 -10.83
N PHE A 158 -13.11 -9.86 -10.07
CA PHE A 158 -13.61 -9.91 -8.71
C PHE A 158 -15.05 -9.41 -8.66
N THR A 159 -15.81 -9.90 -7.69
CA THR A 159 -17.07 -9.25 -7.33
C THR A 159 -16.73 -8.06 -6.44
N THR A 160 -16.93 -6.83 -6.91
CA THR A 160 -16.58 -5.62 -6.19
C THR A 160 -17.81 -4.80 -5.82
N PHE A 161 -17.89 -4.40 -4.56
CA PHE A 161 -18.88 -3.46 -4.04
C PHE A 161 -18.13 -2.32 -3.37
N TYR A 162 -18.40 -1.09 -3.77
CA TYR A 162 -17.86 0.08 -3.09
C TYR A 162 -18.85 1.25 -3.10
N THR A 163 -18.79 2.08 -2.08
CA THR A 163 -19.72 3.19 -1.84
C THR A 163 -19.00 4.37 -1.22
#